data_32d25640c0d25c3caeb0f086762cf800
#
_entry.id   32d25640c0d25c3caeb0f086762cf800
#
_cell.length_a   1.000
_cell.length_b   1.000
_cell.length_c   1.000
_cell.angle_alpha   90.00
_cell.angle_beta   90.00
_cell.angle_gamma   90.00
#
_symmetry.space_group_name_H-M   'P 1'
#
loop_
_entity.id
_entity.type
_entity.pdbx_description
1 polymer ?
#
loop_
_entity_poly.entity_id
_entity_poly.type
_entity_poly.pdbx_seq_one_letter_code
_entity_poly.pdbx_strand_id
1 'polypeptide(L)'
;ACTMCHGARGTSPAGTPHLAGQPASSTYKQLRDYASGHRTSAIMQPLVAGLSDQDMRDLSAYYASLERERIADIAPSAYDTPRLVRNGDPMRSVGACSSCHSPHAVRPATPVLEGLSETYLRDQMLAFRDGRRTNDINRQMRNAVHDLSDAEIAELARYYAGR
;
A
#
# COMPACT_ATOMS: atom_id res chain seq x y z
N ALA A 1 -17.00 8.93 -8.90
CA ALA A 1 -16.04 8.18 -9.73
C ALA A 1 -15.28 7.13 -8.90
N CYS A 2 -14.71 7.48 -7.74
CA CYS A 2 -13.83 6.60 -6.94
C CYS A 2 -14.49 5.27 -6.53
N THR A 3 -15.77 5.33 -6.13
CA THR A 3 -16.53 4.18 -5.61
C THR A 3 -16.76 3.06 -6.63
N MET A 4 -16.69 3.35 -7.92
CA MET A 4 -16.85 2.32 -8.96
C MET A 4 -15.76 1.27 -8.92
N CYS A 5 -14.53 1.67 -8.60
CA CYS A 5 -13.38 0.76 -8.56
C CYS A 5 -12.96 0.43 -7.13
N HIS A 6 -13.02 1.41 -6.23
CA HIS A 6 -12.57 1.25 -4.84
C HIS A 6 -13.69 0.80 -3.87
N GLY A 7 -14.90 0.53 -4.40
CA GLY A 7 -16.06 0.13 -3.60
C GLY A 7 -16.79 1.30 -2.93
N ALA A 8 -18.08 1.12 -2.65
CA ALA A 8 -18.95 2.18 -2.12
C ALA A 8 -18.45 2.78 -0.79
N ARG A 9 -17.80 1.96 0.04
CA ARG A 9 -17.21 2.36 1.32
C ARG A 9 -15.68 2.32 1.31
N GLY A 10 -15.04 2.35 0.13
CA GLY A 10 -13.59 2.29 0.02
C GLY A 10 -13.00 0.88 0.20
N THR A 11 -13.83 -0.16 0.20
CA THR A 11 -13.42 -1.57 0.24
C THR A 11 -13.77 -2.22 -1.09
N SER A 12 -12.77 -2.55 -1.88
CA SER A 12 -12.94 -3.09 -3.23
C SER A 12 -13.00 -4.61 -3.24
N PRO A 13 -14.02 -5.22 -3.85
CA PRO A 13 -14.06 -6.66 -4.08
C PRO A 13 -13.23 -7.10 -5.31
N ALA A 14 -12.78 -6.16 -6.14
CA ALA A 14 -12.23 -6.43 -7.48
C ALA A 14 -10.70 -6.30 -7.57
N GLY A 15 -9.98 -6.38 -6.45
CA GLY A 15 -8.50 -6.35 -6.45
C GLY A 15 -7.87 -4.96 -6.60
N THR A 16 -8.65 -3.89 -6.77
CA THR A 16 -8.16 -2.52 -6.60
C THR A 16 -7.86 -2.25 -5.12
N PRO A 17 -6.90 -1.37 -4.79
CA PRO A 17 -6.53 -1.19 -3.40
C PRO A 17 -7.68 -0.61 -2.57
N HIS A 18 -7.87 -1.13 -1.36
CA HIS A 18 -8.77 -0.55 -0.38
C HIS A 18 -8.27 0.83 0.04
N LEU A 19 -9.20 1.78 0.17
CA LEU A 19 -8.95 3.14 0.63
C LEU A 19 -9.43 3.36 2.07
N ALA A 20 -10.45 2.61 2.51
CA ALA A 20 -10.99 2.69 3.86
C ALA A 20 -9.92 2.44 4.91
N GLY A 21 -9.85 3.35 5.90
CA GLY A 21 -8.89 3.26 7.01
C GLY A 21 -7.42 3.40 6.62
N GLN A 22 -7.12 3.79 5.37
CA GLN A 22 -5.75 4.16 5.01
C GLN A 22 -5.38 5.50 5.64
N PRO A 23 -4.13 5.68 6.10
CA PRO A 23 -3.69 6.98 6.60
C PRO A 23 -3.92 8.09 5.57
N ALA A 24 -4.54 9.20 6.00
CA ALA A 24 -4.85 10.31 5.10
C ALA A 24 -3.60 10.83 4.37
N SER A 25 -2.46 10.90 5.05
CA SER A 25 -1.18 11.31 4.46
C SER A 25 -0.71 10.36 3.35
N SER A 26 -0.99 9.07 3.46
CA SER A 26 -0.65 8.08 2.43
C SER A 26 -1.53 8.27 1.19
N THR A 27 -2.85 8.36 1.38
CA THR A 27 -3.80 8.57 0.28
C THR A 27 -3.54 9.88 -0.44
N TYR A 28 -3.38 10.98 0.30
CA TYR A 28 -3.07 12.30 -0.23
C TYR A 28 -1.79 12.30 -1.08
N LYS A 29 -0.72 11.68 -0.55
CA LYS A 29 0.51 11.53 -1.31
C LYS A 29 0.29 10.80 -2.63
N GLN A 30 -0.47 9.70 -2.65
CA GLN A 30 -0.72 8.96 -3.89
C GLN A 30 -1.53 9.78 -4.89
N LEU A 31 -2.55 10.52 -4.46
CA LEU A 31 -3.34 11.39 -5.34
C LEU A 31 -2.45 12.47 -5.97
N ARG A 32 -1.61 13.13 -5.17
CA ARG A 32 -0.65 14.12 -5.67
C ARG A 32 0.38 13.53 -6.62
N ASP A 33 0.90 12.35 -6.32
CA ASP A 33 1.89 11.69 -7.16
C ASP A 33 1.30 11.30 -8.53
N TYR A 34 0.03 10.88 -8.57
CA TYR A 34 -0.68 10.65 -9.85
C TYR A 34 -0.92 11.94 -10.61
N ALA A 35 -1.37 13.00 -9.94
CA ALA A 35 -1.64 14.29 -10.57
C ALA A 35 -0.36 14.94 -11.14
N SER A 36 0.77 14.78 -10.47
CA SER A 36 2.07 15.32 -10.90
C SER A 36 2.87 14.40 -11.82
N GLY A 37 2.39 13.17 -12.09
CA GLY A 37 3.11 12.18 -12.90
C GLY A 37 4.26 11.45 -12.18
N HIS A 38 4.51 11.72 -10.90
CA HIS A 38 5.51 10.97 -10.11
C HIS A 38 5.11 9.50 -9.88
N ARG A 39 3.81 9.20 -9.97
CA ARG A 39 3.29 7.83 -10.05
C ARG A 39 2.44 7.70 -11.30
N THR A 40 2.78 6.74 -12.16
CA THR A 40 2.06 6.52 -13.41
C THR A 40 0.94 5.51 -13.26
N SER A 41 -0.21 5.79 -13.87
CA SER A 41 -1.34 4.87 -14.01
C SER A 41 -2.28 5.39 -15.09
N ALA A 42 -2.51 4.59 -16.11
CA ALA A 42 -3.46 4.93 -17.19
C ALA A 42 -4.90 5.14 -16.67
N ILE A 43 -5.23 4.58 -15.49
CA ILE A 43 -6.55 4.70 -14.89
C ILE A 43 -6.60 5.90 -13.94
N MET A 44 -5.63 6.00 -13.01
CA MET A 44 -5.71 6.99 -11.93
C MET A 44 -5.36 8.41 -12.38
N GLN A 45 -4.40 8.58 -13.29
CA GLN A 45 -3.98 9.92 -13.73
C GLN A 45 -5.13 10.75 -14.31
N PRO A 46 -5.95 10.27 -15.26
CA PRO A 46 -7.06 11.04 -15.77
C PRO A 46 -8.15 11.30 -14.71
N LEU A 47 -8.32 10.41 -13.73
CA LEU A 47 -9.31 10.59 -12.66
C LEU A 47 -8.93 11.68 -11.66
N VAL A 48 -7.65 11.91 -11.44
CA VAL A 48 -7.16 12.93 -10.49
C VAL A 48 -6.81 14.25 -11.15
N ALA A 49 -6.74 14.33 -12.48
CA ALA A 49 -6.30 15.52 -13.22
C ALA A 49 -7.15 16.77 -12.96
N GLY A 50 -8.43 16.60 -12.61
CA GLY A 50 -9.34 17.69 -12.29
C GLY A 50 -9.50 18.00 -10.81
N LEU A 51 -8.77 17.28 -9.91
CA LEU A 51 -8.88 17.51 -8.48
C LEU A 51 -7.99 18.67 -8.04
N SER A 52 -8.55 19.58 -7.25
CA SER A 52 -7.77 20.58 -6.53
C SER A 52 -6.98 19.93 -5.37
N ASP A 53 -6.01 20.65 -4.83
CA ASP A 53 -5.28 20.20 -3.65
C ASP A 53 -6.22 19.99 -2.45
N GLN A 54 -7.26 20.84 -2.31
CA GLN A 54 -8.25 20.69 -1.25
C GLN A 54 -9.12 19.45 -1.46
N ASP A 55 -9.56 19.15 -2.70
CA ASP A 55 -10.28 17.90 -2.99
C ASP A 55 -9.47 16.66 -2.61
N MET A 56 -8.16 16.67 -2.91
CA MET A 56 -7.28 15.56 -2.55
C MET A 56 -7.15 15.38 -1.04
N ARG A 57 -7.11 16.48 -0.27
CA ARG A 57 -7.10 16.44 1.20
C ARG A 57 -8.41 15.91 1.75
N ASP A 58 -9.54 16.41 1.27
CA ASP A 58 -10.87 16.03 1.73
C ASP A 58 -11.16 14.56 1.44
N LEU A 59 -10.84 14.10 0.23
CA LEU A 59 -10.95 12.68 -0.13
C LEU A 59 -10.07 11.80 0.76
N SER A 60 -8.85 12.24 1.05
CA SER A 60 -7.93 11.50 1.90
C SER A 60 -8.42 11.40 3.34
N ALA A 61 -8.94 12.50 3.88
CA ALA A 61 -9.54 12.54 5.21
C ALA A 61 -10.82 11.67 5.27
N TYR A 62 -11.66 11.76 4.25
CA TYR A 62 -12.88 10.96 4.15
C TYR A 62 -12.57 9.46 4.19
N TYR A 63 -11.67 8.95 3.31
CA TYR A 63 -11.34 7.54 3.30
C TYR A 63 -10.62 7.08 4.56
N ALA A 64 -9.82 7.92 5.17
CA ALA A 64 -9.17 7.62 6.45
C ALA A 64 -10.18 7.49 7.62
N SER A 65 -11.32 8.20 7.56
CA SER A 65 -12.36 8.12 8.58
C SER A 65 -13.25 6.88 8.46
N LEU A 66 -13.20 6.19 7.33
CA LEU A 66 -13.99 4.96 7.14
C LEU A 66 -13.35 3.80 7.89
N GLU A 67 -14.21 2.99 8.51
CA GLU A 67 -13.77 1.75 9.12
C GLU A 67 -13.28 0.77 8.05
N ARG A 68 -12.11 0.17 8.31
CA ARG A 68 -11.60 -0.90 7.45
C ARG A 68 -12.33 -2.19 7.78
N GLU A 69 -13.02 -2.73 6.79
CA GLU A 69 -13.57 -4.08 6.90
C GLU A 69 -12.42 -5.09 6.97
N ARG A 70 -12.38 -5.88 8.05
CA ARG A 70 -11.46 -7.01 8.13
C ARG A 70 -11.96 -8.10 7.19
N ILE A 71 -11.12 -8.52 6.26
CA ILE A 71 -11.47 -9.56 5.28
C ILE A 71 -11.43 -10.95 5.91
N ALA A 72 -10.78 -11.13 7.05
CA ALA A 72 -10.78 -12.38 7.81
C ALA A 72 -10.57 -12.12 9.30
N ASP A 73 -11.36 -12.80 10.13
CA ASP A 73 -11.15 -12.92 11.60
C ASP A 73 -10.00 -13.88 11.97
N ILE A 74 -9.05 -14.06 11.07
CA ILE A 74 -7.91 -14.94 11.32
C ILE A 74 -6.87 -14.12 12.09
N ALA A 75 -6.86 -14.28 13.40
CA ALA A 75 -5.72 -13.82 14.20
C ALA A 75 -4.49 -14.60 13.74
N PRO A 76 -3.47 -13.91 13.21
CA PRO A 76 -2.28 -14.59 12.73
C PRO A 76 -1.56 -15.29 13.89
N SER A 77 -1.28 -16.57 13.72
CA SER A 77 -0.29 -17.22 14.56
C SER A 77 1.05 -16.48 14.43
N ALA A 78 1.75 -16.25 15.54
CA ALA A 78 3.06 -15.61 15.50
C ALA A 78 4.08 -16.44 14.69
N TYR A 79 3.81 -17.75 14.53
CA TYR A 79 4.63 -18.66 13.74
C TYR A 79 4.43 -18.53 12.22
N ASP A 80 3.27 -18.00 11.78
CA ASP A 80 2.96 -17.85 10.37
C ASP A 80 3.41 -16.48 9.81
N THR A 81 4.05 -15.65 10.65
CA THR A 81 4.54 -14.35 10.22
C THR A 81 5.89 -14.50 9.53
N PRO A 82 6.01 -14.17 8.25
CA PRO A 82 7.27 -14.25 7.52
C PRO A 82 8.41 -13.53 8.24
N ARG A 83 9.61 -14.07 8.17
CA ARG A 83 10.80 -13.48 8.81
C ARG A 83 11.01 -12.02 8.37
N LEU A 84 10.83 -11.73 7.09
CA LEU A 84 10.99 -10.37 6.55
C LEU A 84 9.97 -9.38 7.12
N VAL A 85 8.77 -9.83 7.46
CA VAL A 85 7.77 -8.97 8.12
C VAL A 85 8.19 -8.63 9.53
N ARG A 86 8.63 -9.63 10.31
CA ARG A 86 8.91 -9.49 11.74
C ARG A 86 10.29 -8.94 12.05
N ASN A 87 11.32 -9.45 11.37
CA ASN A 87 12.72 -9.21 11.70
C ASN A 87 13.50 -8.49 10.57
N GLY A 88 13.01 -8.54 9.34
CA GLY A 88 13.80 -8.13 8.18
C GLY A 88 14.95 -9.10 7.86
N ASP A 89 15.93 -8.62 7.12
CA ASP A 89 17.19 -9.30 6.83
C ASP A 89 18.36 -8.31 6.91
N PRO A 90 19.03 -8.21 8.07
CA PRO A 90 20.15 -7.28 8.26
C PRO A 90 21.31 -7.52 7.30
N MET A 91 21.53 -8.77 6.87
CA MET A 91 22.63 -9.12 5.95
C MET A 91 22.42 -8.53 4.53
N ARG A 92 21.17 -8.32 4.16
CA ARG A 92 20.75 -7.66 2.90
C ARG A 92 20.32 -6.22 3.11
N SER A 93 20.50 -5.65 4.30
CA SER A 93 20.01 -4.32 4.67
C SER A 93 18.50 -4.14 4.50
N VAL A 94 17.71 -5.22 4.61
CA VAL A 94 16.26 -5.20 4.54
C VAL A 94 15.69 -5.06 5.95
N GLY A 95 15.06 -3.92 6.22
CA GLY A 95 14.36 -3.67 7.50
C GLY A 95 13.08 -4.52 7.63
N ALA A 96 12.62 -4.73 8.86
CA ALA A 96 11.34 -5.41 9.10
C ALA A 96 10.18 -4.62 8.46
N CYS A 97 9.37 -5.26 7.62
CA CYS A 97 8.25 -4.61 6.93
C CYS A 97 7.25 -3.99 7.92
N SER A 98 7.00 -4.70 9.03
CA SER A 98 6.09 -4.24 10.10
C SER A 98 6.56 -2.97 10.80
N SER A 99 7.85 -2.63 10.75
CA SER A 99 8.38 -1.40 11.38
C SER A 99 7.81 -0.12 10.72
N CYS A 100 7.34 -0.23 9.49
CA CYS A 100 6.73 0.86 8.73
C CYS A 100 5.25 0.60 8.42
N HIS A 101 4.88 -0.63 8.09
CA HIS A 101 3.57 -1.01 7.57
C HIS A 101 2.64 -1.67 8.61
N SER A 102 2.99 -1.66 9.87
CA SER A 102 2.08 -2.07 10.94
C SER A 102 0.94 -1.05 11.12
N PRO A 103 -0.28 -1.48 11.49
CA PRO A 103 -1.38 -0.57 11.83
C PRO A 103 -1.03 0.45 12.93
N HIS A 104 -0.05 0.12 13.75
CA HIS A 104 0.44 0.98 14.84
C HIS A 104 1.67 1.81 14.45
N ALA A 105 2.23 1.60 13.26
CA ALA A 105 3.38 2.38 12.80
C ALA A 105 2.91 3.74 12.27
N VAL A 106 3.15 4.79 13.06
CA VAL A 106 2.83 6.16 12.66
C VAL A 106 3.98 6.72 11.82
N ARG A 107 4.00 6.38 10.53
CA ARG A 107 4.95 6.95 9.57
C ARG A 107 4.21 7.74 8.50
N PRO A 108 4.58 9.01 8.25
CA PRO A 108 3.95 9.82 7.22
C PRO A 108 3.97 9.13 5.85
N ALA A 109 2.86 9.19 5.14
CA ALA A 109 2.68 8.67 3.79
C ALA A 109 2.93 7.15 3.61
N THR A 110 2.98 6.39 4.70
CA THR A 110 3.11 4.93 4.65
C THR A 110 1.72 4.28 4.68
N PRO A 111 1.37 3.43 3.70
CA PRO A 111 0.08 2.75 3.69
C PRO A 111 0.06 1.58 4.65
N VAL A 112 -1.12 1.22 5.11
CA VAL A 112 -1.39 -0.08 5.72
C VAL A 112 -1.55 -1.10 4.62
N LEU A 113 -0.94 -2.28 4.78
CA LEU A 113 -0.90 -3.32 3.74
C LEU A 113 -1.95 -4.41 3.95
N GLU A 114 -2.38 -4.63 5.20
CA GLU A 114 -3.33 -5.68 5.54
C GLU A 114 -4.64 -5.51 4.76
N GLY A 115 -5.12 -6.62 4.20
CA GLY A 115 -6.34 -6.68 3.40
C GLY A 115 -6.24 -6.15 1.98
N LEU A 116 -5.09 -5.62 1.56
CA LEU A 116 -4.90 -5.30 0.14
C LEU A 116 -4.75 -6.59 -0.68
N SER A 117 -5.23 -6.60 -1.93
CA SER A 117 -5.17 -7.81 -2.74
C SER A 117 -3.74 -8.30 -2.97
N GLU A 118 -3.56 -9.62 -2.97
CA GLU A 118 -2.26 -10.26 -3.21
C GLU A 118 -1.64 -9.78 -4.53
N THR A 119 -2.43 -9.76 -5.59
CA THR A 119 -1.96 -9.32 -6.91
C THR A 119 -1.48 -7.88 -6.87
N TYR A 120 -2.24 -6.96 -6.26
CA TYR A 120 -1.84 -5.56 -6.13
C TYR A 120 -0.54 -5.42 -5.33
N LEU A 121 -0.44 -6.08 -4.18
CA LEU A 121 0.76 -6.04 -3.34
C LEU A 121 2.00 -6.54 -4.07
N ARG A 122 1.88 -7.70 -4.72
CA ARG A 122 2.97 -8.28 -5.52
C ARG A 122 3.40 -7.33 -6.63
N ASP A 123 2.46 -6.83 -7.42
CA ASP A 123 2.76 -5.98 -8.57
C ASP A 123 3.40 -4.64 -8.13
N GLN A 124 2.99 -4.09 -6.98
CA GLN A 124 3.61 -2.87 -6.46
C GLN A 124 5.04 -3.12 -5.94
N MET A 125 5.31 -4.24 -5.26
CA MET A 125 6.67 -4.59 -4.82
C MET A 125 7.59 -4.83 -6.02
N LEU A 126 7.12 -5.57 -7.02
CA LEU A 126 7.86 -5.76 -8.28
C LEU A 126 8.10 -4.43 -8.99
N ALA A 127 7.12 -3.54 -9.04
CA ALA A 127 7.26 -2.24 -9.68
C ALA A 127 8.32 -1.36 -8.99
N PHE A 128 8.41 -1.41 -7.65
CA PHE A 128 9.49 -0.74 -6.92
C PHE A 128 10.85 -1.39 -7.16
N ARG A 129 10.94 -2.72 -7.11
CA ARG A 129 12.19 -3.47 -7.35
C ARG A 129 12.77 -3.19 -8.73
N ASP A 130 11.90 -3.22 -9.74
CA ASP A 130 12.29 -3.05 -11.15
C ASP A 130 12.44 -1.56 -11.54
N GLY A 131 12.23 -0.62 -10.62
CA GLY A 131 12.32 0.82 -10.89
C GLY A 131 11.19 1.41 -11.74
N ARG A 132 10.14 0.64 -12.03
CA ARG A 132 8.93 1.13 -12.74
C ARG A 132 8.06 2.04 -11.86
N ARG A 133 8.19 1.91 -10.52
CA ARG A 133 7.60 2.78 -9.52
C ARG A 133 8.69 3.41 -8.68
N THR A 134 8.73 4.76 -8.65
CA THR A 134 9.83 5.51 -8.02
C THR A 134 9.35 6.62 -7.09
N ASN A 135 8.05 6.64 -6.78
CA ASN A 135 7.44 7.69 -5.97
C ASN A 135 7.59 7.49 -4.44
N ASP A 136 8.45 6.60 -4.02
CA ASP A 136 8.75 6.35 -2.63
C ASP A 136 9.67 7.43 -2.03
N ILE A 137 9.36 7.85 -0.80
CA ILE A 137 10.15 8.85 -0.07
C ILE A 137 11.54 8.26 0.20
N ASN A 138 12.58 9.01 -0.17
CA ASN A 138 13.99 8.64 0.08
C ASN A 138 14.35 7.22 -0.39
N ARG A 139 13.73 6.72 -1.45
CA ARG A 139 13.95 5.37 -2.00
C ARG A 139 13.66 4.24 -1.00
N GLN A 140 12.89 4.47 0.04
CA GLN A 140 12.70 3.50 1.14
C GLN A 140 12.15 2.17 0.64
N MET A 141 11.11 2.19 -0.21
CA MET A 141 10.55 0.95 -0.75
C MET A 141 11.47 0.28 -1.76
N ARG A 142 12.08 1.05 -2.67
CA ARG A 142 13.06 0.51 -3.63
C ARG A 142 14.22 -0.18 -2.91
N ASN A 143 14.75 0.42 -1.86
CA ASN A 143 15.81 -0.20 -1.07
C ASN A 143 15.32 -1.43 -0.30
N ALA A 144 14.10 -1.41 0.23
CA ALA A 144 13.54 -2.52 0.99
C ALA A 144 13.28 -3.78 0.15
N VAL A 145 12.95 -3.61 -1.14
CA VAL A 145 12.56 -4.74 -2.02
C VAL A 145 13.63 -5.09 -3.07
N HIS A 146 14.72 -4.34 -3.15
CA HIS A 146 15.75 -4.46 -4.20
C HIS A 146 16.26 -5.90 -4.38
N ASP A 147 16.63 -6.55 -3.28
CA ASP A 147 17.24 -7.88 -3.29
C ASP A 147 16.25 -9.01 -2.95
N LEU A 148 14.93 -8.72 -2.96
CA LEU A 148 13.93 -9.75 -2.72
C LEU A 148 13.72 -10.61 -3.99
N SER A 149 13.69 -11.91 -3.79
CA SER A 149 13.28 -12.86 -4.83
C SER A 149 11.78 -12.79 -5.11
N ASP A 150 11.36 -13.31 -6.27
CA ASP A 150 9.93 -13.41 -6.62
C ASP A 150 9.15 -14.25 -5.59
N ALA A 151 9.79 -15.29 -5.03
CA ALA A 151 9.18 -16.14 -4.02
C ALA A 151 8.93 -15.37 -2.70
N GLU A 152 9.90 -14.57 -2.24
CA GLU A 152 9.74 -13.72 -1.05
C GLU A 152 8.68 -12.65 -1.27
N ILE A 153 8.65 -12.01 -2.43
CA ILE A 153 7.61 -11.04 -2.78
C ILE A 153 6.22 -11.69 -2.79
N ALA A 154 6.09 -12.88 -3.36
CA ALA A 154 4.83 -13.61 -3.36
C ALA A 154 4.40 -14.03 -1.93
N GLU A 155 5.33 -14.46 -1.08
CA GLU A 155 5.06 -14.78 0.33
C GLU A 155 4.55 -13.56 1.09
N LEU A 156 5.23 -12.42 0.96
CA LEU A 156 4.83 -11.16 1.59
C LEU A 156 3.45 -10.69 1.12
N ALA A 157 3.19 -10.79 -0.19
CA ALA A 157 1.91 -10.40 -0.75
C ALA A 157 0.75 -11.25 -0.19
N ARG A 158 0.91 -12.58 -0.15
CA ARG A 158 -0.07 -13.50 0.45
C ARG A 158 -0.28 -13.21 1.93
N TYR A 159 0.82 -12.99 2.66
CA TYR A 159 0.75 -12.70 4.10
C TYR A 159 -0.13 -11.48 4.38
N TYR A 160 0.12 -10.35 3.73
CA TYR A 160 -0.64 -9.12 3.96
C TYR A 160 -2.07 -9.19 3.40
N ALA A 161 -2.29 -9.91 2.32
CA ALA A 161 -3.62 -10.07 1.75
C ALA A 161 -4.57 -10.90 2.63
N GLY A 162 -4.03 -11.82 3.42
CA GLY A 162 -4.79 -12.67 4.34
C GLY A 162 -5.04 -12.08 5.73
N ARG A 163 -4.88 -10.75 5.93
CA ARG A 163 -4.95 -10.10 7.25
C ARG A 163 -6.10 -9.12 7.39
#